data_397b6ba681319d15b51f3a1bdb4738d1
#
_entry.id   397b6ba681319d15b51f3a1bdb4738d1
#
_cell.length_a   1.000
_cell.length_b   1.000
_cell.length_c   1.000
_cell.angle_alpha   90.00
_cell.angle_beta   90.00
_cell.angle_gamma   90.00
#
_symmetry.space_group_name_H-M   'P 1'
#
loop_
_entity.id
_entity.type
_entity.pdbx_description
1 polymer ?
#
loop_
_entity_poly.entity_id
_entity_poly.type
_entity_poly.pdbx_seq_one_letter_code
_entity_poly.pdbx_strand_id
1 'polypeptide(L)'
;VFGNYRYDIGPHRFFTKNKEVYELFLKVLGTDAVEVKRKTRILFKNSYFDYPLTPLNALFGLGIFESIRIIISYFIARLKNYFKLSKITNFEEWVIDKFGKKLFNNFFKNYTEKVWGIDCKEIGKDWAAQRIKGLSLSTAIKFALFPNSKKRPKTLVDMFYYPRLGAGMLWEKFEENLLTNGIEVLKNAEVINIYEENKTMILDYKIDEKIKSVKAKHILFSNPLLDFIDFYKDEIPSN
;
A
#
# COMPACT_ATOMS: atom_id res chain seq x y z
N VAL A 1 -18.73 -4.71 -9.21
CA VAL A 1 -20.03 -4.05 -9.38
C VAL A 1 -21.09 -4.84 -8.64
N PHE A 2 -21.97 -4.17 -7.91
CA PHE A 2 -23.11 -4.80 -7.28
C PHE A 2 -24.36 -4.00 -7.66
N GLY A 3 -25.25 -4.60 -8.45
CA GLY A 3 -26.35 -3.89 -9.07
C GLY A 3 -25.86 -2.72 -9.92
N ASN A 4 -26.37 -1.52 -9.68
CA ASN A 4 -25.96 -0.29 -10.36
C ASN A 4 -24.79 0.45 -9.66
N TYR A 5 -24.23 -0.11 -8.58
CA TYR A 5 -23.18 0.53 -7.82
C TYR A 5 -21.80 -0.04 -8.18
N ARG A 6 -20.82 0.87 -8.35
CA ARG A 6 -19.39 0.51 -8.47
C ARG A 6 -18.69 0.88 -7.16
N TYR A 7 -17.87 -0.03 -6.66
CA TYR A 7 -17.03 0.21 -5.49
C TYR A 7 -15.76 -0.64 -5.58
N ASP A 8 -14.70 -0.15 -4.98
CA ASP A 8 -13.44 -0.87 -4.90
C ASP A 8 -13.38 -1.72 -3.62
N ILE A 9 -12.77 -2.90 -3.68
CA ILE A 9 -12.59 -3.82 -2.53
C ILE A 9 -11.51 -3.29 -1.57
N GLY A 10 -11.07 -2.07 -1.69
CA GLY A 10 -10.07 -1.46 -0.84
C GLY A 10 -9.81 -0.01 -1.23
N PRO A 11 -8.97 0.70 -0.48
CA PRO A 11 -8.67 2.09 -0.78
C PRO A 11 -7.64 2.19 -1.91
N HIS A 12 -8.08 2.32 -3.15
CA HIS A 12 -7.24 2.50 -4.34
C HIS A 12 -7.04 4.00 -4.66
N ARG A 13 -6.37 4.71 -3.76
CA ARG A 13 -6.09 6.14 -3.94
C ARG A 13 -4.93 6.36 -4.88
N PHE A 14 -5.12 7.21 -5.89
CA PHE A 14 -4.01 7.60 -6.74
C PHE A 14 -3.18 8.70 -6.07
N PHE A 15 -1.92 8.39 -5.87
CA PHE A 15 -0.91 9.32 -5.38
C PHE A 15 0.45 8.98 -5.99
N THR A 16 1.09 9.97 -6.59
CA THR A 16 2.44 9.84 -7.11
C THR A 16 3.24 11.12 -6.91
N LYS A 17 4.57 11.02 -6.81
CA LYS A 17 5.50 12.14 -6.85
C LYS A 17 6.09 12.32 -8.25
N ASN A 18 5.89 11.35 -9.14
CA ASN A 18 6.34 11.42 -10.51
C ASN A 18 5.34 12.27 -11.31
N LYS A 19 5.83 13.37 -11.86
CA LYS A 19 5.02 14.34 -12.63
C LYS A 19 4.45 13.72 -13.90
N GLU A 20 5.22 12.92 -14.62
CA GLU A 20 4.78 12.27 -15.87
C GLU A 20 3.63 11.30 -15.62
N VAL A 21 3.74 10.47 -14.56
CA VAL A 21 2.70 9.53 -14.16
C VAL A 21 1.43 10.27 -13.71
N TYR A 22 1.59 11.41 -13.03
CA TYR A 22 0.48 12.26 -12.64
C TYR A 22 -0.24 12.86 -13.84
N GLU A 23 0.51 13.42 -14.79
CA GLU A 23 -0.03 14.00 -16.02
C GLU A 23 -0.71 12.94 -16.90
N LEU A 24 -0.12 11.74 -17.01
CA LEU A 24 -0.73 10.61 -17.70
C LEU A 24 -2.08 10.24 -17.09
N PHE A 25 -2.15 10.11 -15.76
CA PHE A 25 -3.40 9.82 -15.05
C PHE A 25 -4.49 10.83 -15.35
N LEU A 26 -4.16 12.13 -15.27
CA LEU A 26 -5.11 13.21 -15.59
C LEU A 26 -5.51 13.24 -17.08
N LYS A 27 -4.55 12.98 -17.98
CA LYS A 27 -4.81 12.91 -19.42
C LYS A 27 -5.79 11.79 -19.78
N VAL A 28 -5.61 10.62 -19.17
CA VAL A 28 -6.47 9.45 -19.45
C VAL A 28 -7.87 9.64 -18.88
N LEU A 29 -8.00 10.16 -17.68
CA LEU A 29 -9.31 10.32 -17.02
C LEU A 29 -10.04 11.61 -17.40
N GLY A 30 -9.31 12.67 -17.73
CA GLY A 30 -9.92 13.98 -18.01
C GLY A 30 -10.79 14.47 -16.86
N THR A 31 -12.03 14.81 -17.15
CA THR A 31 -13.03 15.30 -16.16
C THR A 31 -13.48 14.23 -15.16
N ASP A 32 -13.16 12.96 -15.40
CA ASP A 32 -13.48 11.86 -14.47
C ASP A 32 -12.43 11.67 -13.38
N ALA A 33 -11.32 12.42 -13.43
CA ALA A 33 -10.37 12.53 -12.32
C ALA A 33 -10.96 13.45 -11.24
N VAL A 34 -11.55 12.88 -10.20
CA VAL A 34 -12.20 13.64 -9.12
C VAL A 34 -11.19 13.88 -8.00
N GLU A 35 -11.03 15.14 -7.61
CA GLU A 35 -10.22 15.49 -6.44
C GLU A 35 -11.01 15.21 -5.17
N VAL A 36 -10.42 14.41 -4.26
CA VAL A 36 -11.07 13.94 -3.04
C VAL A 36 -10.23 14.30 -1.83
N LYS A 37 -10.84 14.99 -0.87
CA LYS A 37 -10.22 15.25 0.43
C LYS A 37 -10.14 13.97 1.25
N ARG A 38 -8.96 13.68 1.77
CA ARG A 38 -8.74 12.49 2.58
C ARG A 38 -9.56 12.53 3.86
N LYS A 39 -10.36 11.48 4.08
CA LYS A 39 -11.06 11.22 5.34
C LYS A 39 -10.80 9.79 5.76
N THR A 40 -9.80 9.57 6.62
CA THR A 40 -9.43 8.25 7.13
C THR A 40 -9.61 8.22 8.63
N ARG A 41 -10.27 7.20 9.13
CA ARG A 41 -10.52 6.99 10.56
C ARG A 41 -10.23 5.55 10.95
N ILE A 42 -9.81 5.35 12.18
CA ILE A 42 -9.62 4.04 12.79
C ILE A 42 -10.77 3.82 13.75
N LEU A 43 -11.53 2.73 13.58
CA LEU A 43 -12.51 2.30 14.56
C LEU A 43 -11.82 1.42 15.61
N PHE A 44 -11.83 1.86 16.86
CA PHE A 44 -11.30 1.11 17.98
C PHE A 44 -12.22 1.26 19.21
N LYS A 45 -12.68 0.14 19.80
CA LYS A 45 -13.60 0.11 20.96
C LYS A 45 -14.81 1.05 20.81
N ASN A 46 -15.49 0.97 19.67
CA ASN A 46 -16.66 1.78 19.31
C ASN A 46 -16.41 3.30 19.21
N SER A 47 -15.15 3.74 19.17
CA SER A 47 -14.75 5.14 18.98
C SER A 47 -13.98 5.30 17.68
N TYR A 48 -14.24 6.43 16.97
CA TYR A 48 -13.51 6.77 15.76
C TYR A 48 -12.32 7.66 16.10
N PHE A 49 -11.15 7.23 15.65
CA PHE A 49 -9.91 7.99 15.76
C PHE A 49 -9.50 8.50 14.39
N ASP A 50 -9.08 9.75 14.32
CA ASP A 50 -8.56 10.29 13.08
C ASP A 50 -7.20 9.66 12.72
N TYR A 51 -6.97 9.46 11.44
CA TYR A 51 -5.69 9.00 10.96
C TYR A 51 -5.02 10.09 10.07
N PRO A 52 -3.80 10.51 10.44
CA PRO A 52 -2.98 10.00 11.55
C PRO A 52 -3.55 10.36 12.91
N LEU A 53 -3.26 9.50 13.90
CA LEU A 53 -3.64 9.75 15.28
C LEU A 53 -3.12 11.10 15.76
N THR A 54 -4.03 11.98 16.17
CA THR A 54 -3.68 13.20 16.87
C THR A 54 -3.74 12.95 18.39
N PRO A 55 -2.82 13.51 19.19
CA PRO A 55 -2.82 13.26 20.63
C PRO A 55 -4.12 13.67 21.34
N LEU A 56 -4.74 14.77 20.96
CA LEU A 56 -6.03 15.18 21.53
C LEU A 56 -7.15 14.18 21.17
N ASN A 57 -7.24 13.76 19.90
CA ASN A 57 -8.22 12.76 19.48
C ASN A 57 -7.98 11.42 20.20
N ALA A 58 -6.71 11.01 20.37
CA ALA A 58 -6.37 9.81 21.13
C ALA A 58 -6.74 9.94 22.62
N LEU A 59 -6.43 11.09 23.23
CA LEU A 59 -6.76 11.35 24.65
C LEU A 59 -8.26 11.31 24.91
N PHE A 60 -9.06 12.00 24.10
CA PHE A 60 -10.51 12.01 24.25
C PHE A 60 -11.15 10.67 23.89
N GLY A 61 -10.68 9.99 22.86
CA GLY A 61 -11.22 8.72 22.41
C GLY A 61 -10.87 7.53 23.30
N LEU A 62 -9.68 7.52 23.93
CA LEU A 62 -9.22 6.43 24.81
C LEU A 62 -9.55 6.69 26.29
N GLY A 63 -9.75 7.94 26.66
CA GLY A 63 -9.87 8.36 28.03
C GLY A 63 -8.52 8.59 28.72
N ILE A 64 -8.54 9.38 29.79
CA ILE A 64 -7.33 9.89 30.45
C ILE A 64 -6.46 8.75 31.05
N PHE A 65 -7.08 7.76 31.68
CA PHE A 65 -6.34 6.66 32.32
C PHE A 65 -5.58 5.79 31.28
N GLU A 66 -6.19 5.48 30.16
CA GLU A 66 -5.54 4.70 29.11
C GLU A 66 -4.44 5.52 28.41
N SER A 67 -4.63 6.81 28.26
CA SER A 67 -3.63 7.71 27.72
C SER A 67 -2.39 7.80 28.62
N ILE A 68 -2.58 7.87 29.93
CA ILE A 68 -1.48 7.82 30.91
C ILE A 68 -0.71 6.50 30.80
N ARG A 69 -1.42 5.35 30.71
CA ARG A 69 -0.79 4.04 30.53
C ARG A 69 0.02 3.95 29.24
N ILE A 70 -0.44 4.56 28.16
CA ILE A 70 0.29 4.63 26.88
C ILE A 70 1.57 5.45 27.06
N ILE A 71 1.51 6.60 27.72
CA ILE A 71 2.67 7.46 27.97
C ILE A 71 3.69 6.73 28.84
N ILE A 72 3.27 6.11 29.93
CA ILE A 72 4.16 5.32 30.79
C ILE A 72 4.82 4.18 30.01
N SER A 73 4.04 3.44 29.22
CA SER A 73 4.54 2.35 28.37
C SER A 73 5.57 2.82 27.35
N TYR A 74 5.39 4.02 26.80
CA TYR A 74 6.37 4.65 25.90
C TYR A 74 7.68 4.98 26.63
N PHE A 75 7.61 5.60 27.81
CA PHE A 75 8.81 5.92 28.59
C PHE A 75 9.58 4.67 28.99
N ILE A 76 8.90 3.60 29.38
CA ILE A 76 9.53 2.30 29.68
C ILE A 76 10.27 1.75 28.44
N ALA A 77 9.66 1.80 27.26
CA ALA A 77 10.28 1.35 26.02
C ALA A 77 11.52 2.21 25.69
N ARG A 78 11.44 3.52 25.85
CA ARG A 78 12.58 4.42 25.63
C ARG A 78 13.73 4.20 26.59
N LEU A 79 13.42 3.95 27.86
CA LEU A 79 14.42 3.66 28.88
C LEU A 79 15.16 2.34 28.59
N LYS A 80 14.40 1.29 28.23
CA LYS A 80 15.01 0.00 27.81
C LYS A 80 15.95 0.17 26.62
N ASN A 81 15.58 0.96 25.63
CA ASN A 81 16.42 1.23 24.47
C ASN A 81 17.67 2.04 24.85
N TYR A 82 17.53 3.05 25.72
CA TYR A 82 18.66 3.84 26.21
C TYR A 82 19.73 2.96 26.88
N PHE A 83 19.33 1.98 27.67
CA PHE A 83 20.23 1.00 28.29
C PHE A 83 20.62 -0.15 27.35
N LYS A 84 20.27 -0.10 26.05
CA LYS A 84 20.53 -1.15 25.04
C LYS A 84 20.04 -2.56 25.47
N LEU A 85 18.98 -2.63 26.25
CA LEU A 85 18.36 -3.86 26.72
C LEU A 85 17.44 -4.51 25.69
N SER A 86 17.15 -3.84 24.59
CA SER A 86 16.27 -4.33 23.52
C SER A 86 17.04 -4.47 22.21
N LYS A 87 16.91 -5.65 21.59
CA LYS A 87 17.37 -5.91 20.23
C LYS A 87 16.17 -5.76 19.30
N ILE A 88 16.31 -4.96 18.25
CA ILE A 88 15.23 -4.69 17.29
C ILE A 88 15.49 -5.49 16.02
N THR A 89 14.72 -6.55 15.81
CA THR A 89 14.85 -7.47 14.68
C THR A 89 13.61 -7.50 13.79
N ASN A 90 12.42 -7.26 14.35
CA ASN A 90 11.14 -7.41 13.71
C ASN A 90 10.25 -6.17 13.87
N PHE A 91 9.07 -6.21 13.23
CA PHE A 91 8.08 -5.14 13.23
C PHE A 91 7.57 -4.82 14.63
N GLU A 92 7.23 -5.84 15.43
CA GLU A 92 6.71 -5.65 16.80
C GLU A 92 7.71 -4.86 17.65
N GLU A 93 8.95 -5.31 17.71
CA GLU A 93 10.01 -4.67 18.50
C GLU A 93 10.27 -3.23 18.03
N TRP A 94 10.25 -3.01 16.71
CA TRP A 94 10.45 -1.70 16.13
C TRP A 94 9.33 -0.73 16.51
N VAL A 95 8.06 -1.17 16.42
CA VAL A 95 6.92 -0.31 16.79
C VAL A 95 6.87 -0.07 18.29
N ILE A 96 7.17 -1.08 19.11
CA ILE A 96 7.24 -0.92 20.57
C ILE A 96 8.32 0.09 20.96
N ASP A 97 9.48 0.07 20.32
CA ASP A 97 10.53 1.07 20.55
C ASP A 97 10.06 2.50 20.25
N LYS A 98 9.33 2.71 19.16
CA LYS A 98 8.89 4.04 18.72
C LYS A 98 7.65 4.57 19.44
N PHE A 99 6.75 3.68 19.88
CA PHE A 99 5.42 4.05 20.34
C PHE A 99 5.03 3.46 21.70
N GLY A 100 5.79 2.51 22.22
CA GLY A 100 5.49 1.77 23.45
C GLY A 100 4.54 0.58 23.22
N LYS A 101 4.67 -0.44 24.09
CA LYS A 101 3.92 -1.70 23.99
C LYS A 101 2.39 -1.50 24.01
N LYS A 102 1.92 -0.52 24.80
CA LYS A 102 0.47 -0.29 24.94
C LYS A 102 -0.15 0.23 23.65
N LEU A 103 0.51 1.18 22.98
CA LEU A 103 0.04 1.71 21.71
C LEU A 103 0.14 0.67 20.59
N PHE A 104 1.21 -0.13 20.59
CA PHE A 104 1.36 -1.26 19.68
C PHE A 104 0.16 -2.21 19.78
N ASN A 105 -0.17 -2.69 20.98
CA ASN A 105 -1.26 -3.62 21.18
C ASN A 105 -2.63 -3.03 20.79
N ASN A 106 -2.85 -1.74 21.03
CA ASN A 106 -4.14 -1.11 20.76
C ASN A 106 -4.39 -0.83 19.28
N PHE A 107 -3.36 -0.42 18.52
CA PHE A 107 -3.58 0.14 17.17
C PHE A 107 -2.79 -0.57 16.06
N PHE A 108 -1.72 -1.28 16.37
CA PHE A 108 -0.87 -1.87 15.34
C PHE A 108 -1.05 -3.37 15.23
N LYS A 109 -1.01 -4.10 16.35
CA LYS A 109 -0.95 -5.56 16.33
C LYS A 109 -2.08 -6.18 15.53
N ASN A 110 -3.31 -6.06 16.00
CA ASN A 110 -4.47 -6.71 15.39
C ASN A 110 -4.69 -6.29 13.93
N TYR A 111 -4.44 -5.02 13.61
CA TYR A 111 -4.56 -4.52 12.24
C TYR A 111 -3.50 -5.15 11.33
N THR A 112 -2.25 -5.16 11.77
CA THR A 112 -1.14 -5.67 10.96
C THR A 112 -1.27 -7.17 10.74
N GLU A 113 -1.53 -7.95 11.79
CA GLU A 113 -1.73 -9.40 11.71
C GLU A 113 -2.92 -9.77 10.82
N LYS A 114 -4.03 -9.01 10.90
CA LYS A 114 -5.19 -9.21 10.02
C LYS A 114 -4.89 -8.94 8.55
N VAL A 115 -4.09 -7.90 8.26
CA VAL A 115 -3.79 -7.50 6.87
C VAL A 115 -2.77 -8.45 6.24
N TRP A 116 -1.77 -8.89 7.01
CA TRP A 116 -0.67 -9.71 6.50
C TRP A 116 -0.88 -11.22 6.68
N GLY A 117 -1.79 -11.62 7.54
CA GLY A 117 -2.05 -13.03 7.83
C GLY A 117 -0.94 -13.75 8.61
N ILE A 118 0.05 -13.01 9.14
CA ILE A 118 1.20 -13.53 9.89
C ILE A 118 1.40 -12.73 11.18
N ASP A 119 2.13 -13.30 12.16
CA ASP A 119 2.47 -12.61 13.42
C ASP A 119 3.39 -11.41 13.15
N CYS A 120 3.22 -10.35 13.91
CA CYS A 120 4.04 -9.14 13.81
C CYS A 120 5.54 -9.41 14.03
N LYS A 121 5.91 -10.50 14.69
CA LYS A 121 7.30 -10.91 14.91
C LYS A 121 7.95 -11.50 13.66
N GLU A 122 7.16 -12.03 12.73
CA GLU A 122 7.63 -12.57 11.45
C GLU A 122 7.89 -11.49 10.40
N ILE A 123 7.35 -10.29 10.61
CA ILE A 123 7.55 -9.14 9.70
C ILE A 123 8.88 -8.46 10.01
N GLY A 124 9.72 -8.28 9.00
CA GLY A 124 11.03 -7.63 9.16
C GLY A 124 10.92 -6.14 9.58
N LYS A 125 11.86 -5.69 10.43
CA LYS A 125 11.93 -4.30 10.89
C LYS A 125 12.03 -3.26 9.76
N ASP A 126 12.67 -3.62 8.66
CA ASP A 126 12.92 -2.69 7.56
C ASP A 126 11.63 -2.29 6.85
N TRP A 127 10.67 -3.20 6.79
CA TRP A 127 9.33 -2.89 6.29
C TRP A 127 8.64 -1.83 7.16
N ALA A 128 8.72 -1.97 8.50
CA ALA A 128 8.18 -0.98 9.44
C ALA A 128 8.86 0.39 9.25
N ALA A 129 10.18 0.40 9.16
CA ALA A 129 10.97 1.63 8.99
C ALA A 129 10.64 2.36 7.68
N GLN A 130 10.35 1.64 6.61
CA GLN A 130 9.96 2.24 5.32
C GLN A 130 8.56 2.86 5.35
N ARG A 131 7.60 2.23 6.01
CA ARG A 131 6.18 2.64 6.05
C ARG A 131 5.89 3.72 7.08
N ILE A 132 6.61 3.71 8.21
CA ILE A 132 6.36 4.60 9.35
C ILE A 132 7.52 5.62 9.50
N LYS A 133 8.09 6.07 8.38
CA LYS A 133 9.21 7.03 8.39
C LYS A 133 8.85 8.33 9.11
N GLY A 134 9.73 8.74 10.03
CA GLY A 134 9.60 10.04 10.70
C GLY A 134 8.49 10.15 11.74
N LEU A 135 7.78 9.07 12.05
CA LEU A 135 6.75 9.02 13.08
C LEU A 135 7.27 8.33 14.34
N SER A 136 7.02 8.97 15.47
CA SER A 136 7.20 8.43 16.82
C SER A 136 6.17 9.11 17.73
N LEU A 137 5.94 8.55 18.92
CA LEU A 137 5.02 9.18 19.86
C LEU A 137 5.49 10.59 20.28
N SER A 138 6.79 10.77 20.48
CA SER A 138 7.37 12.11 20.77
C SER A 138 7.14 13.11 19.64
N THR A 139 7.30 12.66 18.38
CA THR A 139 7.02 13.49 17.20
C THR A 139 5.53 13.84 17.12
N ALA A 140 4.64 12.88 17.38
CA ALA A 140 3.20 13.10 17.39
C ALA A 140 2.79 14.10 18.49
N ILE A 141 3.32 13.97 19.71
CA ILE A 141 3.08 14.89 20.82
C ILE A 141 3.60 16.30 20.47
N LYS A 142 4.81 16.40 19.90
CA LYS A 142 5.39 17.69 19.49
C LYS A 142 4.51 18.42 18.48
N PHE A 143 3.99 17.72 17.47
CA PHE A 143 3.10 18.32 16.45
C PHE A 143 1.73 18.72 17.02
N ALA A 144 1.25 18.03 18.05
CA ALA A 144 0.01 18.42 18.72
C ALA A 144 0.15 19.68 19.57
N LEU A 145 1.28 19.79 20.29
CA LEU A 145 1.57 20.95 21.11
C LEU A 145 1.95 22.18 20.25
N PHE A 146 2.55 21.95 19.08
CA PHE A 146 3.02 22.98 18.16
C PHE A 146 2.46 22.76 16.74
N PRO A 147 1.15 23.01 16.50
CA PRO A 147 0.49 22.69 15.22
C PRO A 147 1.03 23.49 14.03
N ASN A 148 1.66 24.64 14.25
CA ASN A 148 2.24 25.51 13.21
C ASN A 148 3.68 25.14 12.81
N SER A 149 4.21 24.03 13.29
CA SER A 149 5.55 23.57 12.91
C SER A 149 5.60 23.21 11.42
N LYS A 150 6.47 23.88 10.64
CA LYS A 150 6.68 23.70 9.19
C LYS A 150 7.17 22.29 8.77
N LYS A 151 7.42 21.40 9.72
CA LYS A 151 7.95 20.04 9.49
C LYS A 151 6.91 18.95 9.70
N ARG A 152 5.72 19.07 9.10
CA ARG A 152 4.79 17.93 9.06
C ARG A 152 5.40 16.80 8.20
N PRO A 153 5.29 15.53 8.63
CA PRO A 153 5.73 14.41 7.81
C PRO A 153 5.02 14.44 6.46
N LYS A 154 5.78 14.49 5.36
CA LYS A 154 5.27 14.52 3.97
C LYS A 154 4.53 13.23 3.55
N THR A 155 4.37 12.27 4.45
CA THR A 155 3.68 10.99 4.21
C THR A 155 2.15 11.10 4.25
N LEU A 156 1.63 12.27 4.60
CA LEU A 156 0.19 12.50 4.75
C LEU A 156 -0.29 13.42 3.64
N VAL A 157 -0.78 12.79 2.59
CA VAL A 157 -1.48 13.48 1.51
C VAL A 157 -2.87 13.81 2.00
N ASP A 158 -3.21 15.09 2.04
CA ASP A 158 -4.51 15.58 2.48
C ASP A 158 -5.58 15.46 1.39
N MET A 159 -5.14 15.43 0.13
CA MET A 159 -5.98 15.33 -1.06
C MET A 159 -5.37 14.35 -2.06
N PHE A 160 -6.21 13.63 -2.78
CA PHE A 160 -5.80 12.70 -3.83
C PHE A 160 -6.83 12.69 -4.95
N TYR A 161 -6.44 12.18 -6.11
CA TYR A 161 -7.37 11.96 -7.21
C TYR A 161 -7.97 10.56 -7.15
N TYR A 162 -9.20 10.46 -7.59
CA TYR A 162 -9.92 9.20 -7.66
C TYR A 162 -10.75 9.15 -8.94
N PRO A 163 -10.74 8.03 -9.69
CA PRO A 163 -11.62 7.92 -10.86
C PRO A 163 -13.08 7.89 -10.40
N ARG A 164 -13.93 8.66 -11.07
CA ARG A 164 -15.34 8.86 -10.70
C ARG A 164 -16.11 7.56 -10.45
N LEU A 165 -15.84 6.53 -11.22
CA LEU A 165 -16.50 5.23 -11.15
C LEU A 165 -15.62 4.12 -10.53
N GLY A 166 -14.66 4.49 -9.69
CA GLY A 166 -13.74 3.54 -9.05
C GLY A 166 -12.44 3.33 -9.83
N ALA A 167 -11.47 2.64 -9.20
CA ALA A 167 -10.14 2.44 -9.77
C ALA A 167 -10.15 1.70 -11.12
N GLY A 168 -11.10 0.80 -11.33
CA GLY A 168 -11.28 0.08 -12.58
C GLY A 168 -11.50 0.96 -13.80
N MET A 169 -12.15 2.13 -13.62
CA MET A 169 -12.40 3.08 -14.70
C MET A 169 -11.11 3.55 -15.40
N LEU A 170 -9.99 3.68 -14.65
CA LEU A 170 -8.72 4.05 -15.26
C LEU A 170 -8.29 3.03 -16.31
N TRP A 171 -8.41 1.76 -15.98
CA TRP A 171 -8.02 0.65 -16.85
C TRP A 171 -8.98 0.49 -18.03
N GLU A 172 -10.28 0.69 -17.81
CA GLU A 172 -11.28 0.72 -18.88
C GLU A 172 -10.95 1.82 -19.91
N LYS A 173 -10.53 3.00 -19.47
CA LYS A 173 -10.12 4.10 -20.38
C LYS A 173 -8.78 3.84 -21.07
N PHE A 174 -7.85 3.17 -20.41
CA PHE A 174 -6.62 2.72 -21.07
C PHE A 174 -6.93 1.71 -22.18
N GLU A 175 -7.77 0.73 -21.90
CA GLU A 175 -8.21 -0.24 -22.90
C GLU A 175 -8.87 0.43 -24.09
N GLU A 176 -9.83 1.31 -23.87
CA GLU A 176 -10.49 2.09 -24.94
C GLU A 176 -9.48 2.84 -25.81
N ASN A 177 -8.49 3.47 -25.16
CA ASN A 177 -7.43 4.18 -25.87
C ASN A 177 -6.55 3.23 -26.70
N LEU A 178 -6.18 2.06 -26.18
CA LEU A 178 -5.39 1.07 -26.89
C LEU A 178 -6.15 0.55 -28.11
N LEU A 179 -7.41 0.17 -27.95
CA LEU A 179 -8.27 -0.31 -29.04
C LEU A 179 -8.45 0.74 -30.13
N THR A 180 -8.66 2.02 -29.76
CA THR A 180 -8.78 3.14 -30.70
C THR A 180 -7.50 3.34 -31.52
N ASN A 181 -6.33 3.00 -30.96
CA ASN A 181 -5.05 3.04 -31.64
C ASN A 181 -4.69 1.73 -32.36
N GLY A 182 -5.62 0.80 -32.52
CA GLY A 182 -5.43 -0.46 -33.24
C GLY A 182 -4.60 -1.51 -32.47
N ILE A 183 -4.43 -1.32 -31.16
CA ILE A 183 -3.72 -2.28 -30.30
C ILE A 183 -4.74 -3.29 -29.77
N GLU A 184 -4.49 -4.56 -29.98
CA GLU A 184 -5.36 -5.64 -29.51
C GLU A 184 -5.19 -5.85 -27.99
N VAL A 185 -6.31 -5.98 -27.28
CA VAL A 185 -6.35 -6.32 -25.85
C VAL A 185 -7.13 -7.62 -25.68
N LEU A 186 -6.45 -8.69 -25.31
CA LEU A 186 -7.05 -9.99 -25.07
C LEU A 186 -7.46 -10.13 -23.61
N LYS A 187 -8.75 -10.24 -23.35
CA LYS A 187 -9.29 -10.56 -22.02
C LYS A 187 -9.52 -12.06 -21.87
N ASN A 188 -9.48 -12.54 -20.64
CA ASN A 188 -9.65 -13.96 -20.33
C ASN A 188 -8.64 -14.86 -21.06
N ALA A 189 -7.48 -14.31 -21.39
CA ALA A 189 -6.36 -15.03 -21.96
C ALA A 189 -5.36 -15.38 -20.84
N GLU A 190 -5.09 -16.65 -20.69
CA GLU A 190 -4.15 -17.19 -19.70
C GLU A 190 -2.83 -17.52 -20.37
N VAL A 191 -1.73 -16.93 -19.92
CA VAL A 191 -0.39 -17.27 -20.41
C VAL A 191 -0.02 -18.65 -19.90
N ILE A 192 0.46 -19.51 -20.82
CA ILE A 192 0.82 -20.89 -20.50
C ILE A 192 2.33 -21.11 -20.59
N ASN A 193 2.96 -20.61 -21.65
CA ASN A 193 4.40 -20.77 -21.89
C ASN A 193 4.99 -19.50 -22.48
N ILE A 194 6.26 -19.29 -22.18
CA ILE A 194 7.11 -18.28 -22.81
C ILE A 194 8.43 -18.97 -23.15
N TYR A 195 8.90 -18.88 -24.39
CA TYR A 195 10.17 -19.45 -24.83
C TYR A 195 10.75 -18.68 -26.02
N GLU A 196 12.03 -18.89 -26.31
CA GLU A 196 12.71 -18.29 -27.46
C GLU A 196 12.91 -19.34 -28.58
N GLU A 197 12.55 -18.98 -29.78
CA GLU A 197 12.84 -19.76 -31.00
C GLU A 197 13.43 -18.86 -32.07
N ASN A 198 14.62 -19.17 -32.55
CA ASN A 198 15.32 -18.41 -33.58
C ASN A 198 15.39 -16.90 -33.30
N LYS A 199 15.75 -16.53 -32.07
CA LYS A 199 15.82 -15.11 -31.56
C LYS A 199 14.48 -14.38 -31.60
N THR A 200 13.39 -15.11 -31.62
CA THR A 200 12.03 -14.58 -31.56
C THR A 200 11.35 -15.13 -30.31
N MET A 201 10.78 -14.28 -29.50
CA MET A 201 10.02 -14.70 -28.33
C MET A 201 8.66 -15.24 -28.78
N ILE A 202 8.30 -16.39 -28.26
CA ILE A 202 6.99 -17.01 -28.47
C ILE A 202 6.27 -17.05 -27.12
N LEU A 203 5.01 -16.63 -27.13
CA LEU A 203 4.12 -16.69 -25.99
C LEU A 203 2.90 -17.51 -26.36
N ASP A 204 2.71 -18.62 -25.65
CA ASP A 204 1.50 -19.43 -25.77
C ASP A 204 0.49 -18.98 -24.72
N TYR A 205 -0.74 -18.80 -25.14
CA TYR A 205 -1.84 -18.44 -24.26
C TYR A 205 -3.10 -19.25 -24.55
N LYS A 206 -3.89 -19.46 -23.53
CA LYS A 206 -5.17 -20.15 -23.59
C LYS A 206 -6.31 -19.12 -23.55
N ILE A 207 -7.23 -19.22 -24.50
CA ILE A 207 -8.47 -18.44 -24.55
C ILE A 207 -9.58 -19.35 -25.09
N ASP A 208 -10.75 -19.33 -24.45
CA ASP A 208 -11.90 -20.21 -24.84
C ASP A 208 -11.50 -21.66 -25.01
N GLU A 209 -10.75 -22.23 -24.06
CA GLU A 209 -10.19 -23.60 -24.09
C GLU A 209 -9.26 -23.90 -25.27
N LYS A 210 -8.89 -22.94 -26.09
CA LYS A 210 -7.98 -23.08 -27.22
C LYS A 210 -6.62 -22.48 -26.92
N ILE A 211 -5.57 -23.22 -27.26
CA ILE A 211 -4.19 -22.73 -27.17
C ILE A 211 -3.88 -21.99 -28.46
N LYS A 212 -3.33 -20.79 -28.33
CA LYS A 212 -2.83 -19.94 -29.40
C LYS A 212 -1.44 -19.47 -29.09
N SER A 213 -0.68 -19.10 -30.10
CA SER A 213 0.67 -18.60 -29.97
C SER A 213 0.80 -17.24 -30.63
N VAL A 214 1.60 -16.36 -30.06
CA VAL A 214 1.98 -15.07 -30.63
C VAL A 214 3.50 -14.93 -30.62
N LYS A 215 4.03 -14.36 -31.71
CA LYS A 215 5.45 -14.06 -31.87
C LYS A 215 5.71 -12.60 -31.55
N ALA A 216 6.74 -12.32 -30.77
CA ALA A 216 7.12 -10.97 -30.39
C ALA A 216 8.64 -10.81 -30.37
N LYS A 217 9.14 -9.59 -30.62
CA LYS A 217 10.56 -9.27 -30.41
C LYS A 217 10.88 -9.15 -28.92
N HIS A 218 9.92 -8.63 -28.12
CA HIS A 218 10.07 -8.42 -26.69
C HIS A 218 8.76 -8.73 -26.00
N ILE A 219 8.85 -9.27 -24.78
CA ILE A 219 7.72 -9.50 -23.88
C ILE A 219 7.94 -8.67 -22.63
N LEU A 220 6.94 -7.85 -22.24
CA LEU A 220 6.90 -7.15 -20.96
C LEU A 220 5.95 -7.91 -20.04
N PHE A 221 6.51 -8.52 -19.02
CA PHE A 221 5.78 -9.34 -18.08
C PHE A 221 5.56 -8.57 -16.78
N SER A 222 4.29 -8.35 -16.39
CA SER A 222 3.91 -7.57 -15.21
C SER A 222 3.30 -8.38 -14.07
N ASN A 223 3.17 -9.68 -14.24
CA ASN A 223 2.72 -10.61 -13.20
C ASN A 223 3.81 -10.82 -12.12
N PRO A 224 3.52 -11.49 -11.00
CA PRO A 224 4.53 -11.88 -10.03
C PRO A 224 5.70 -12.64 -10.69
N LEU A 225 6.92 -12.37 -10.22
CA LEU A 225 8.13 -12.98 -10.82
C LEU A 225 8.12 -14.52 -10.74
N LEU A 226 7.49 -15.08 -9.71
CA LEU A 226 7.35 -16.54 -9.59
C LEU A 226 6.53 -17.13 -10.72
N ASP A 227 5.44 -16.48 -11.14
CA ASP A 227 4.63 -16.90 -12.28
C ASP A 227 5.46 -16.89 -13.56
N PHE A 228 6.35 -15.90 -13.74
CA PHE A 228 7.26 -15.87 -14.90
C PHE A 228 8.18 -17.09 -14.95
N ILE A 229 8.72 -17.52 -13.82
CA ILE A 229 9.59 -18.70 -13.73
C ILE A 229 8.83 -19.97 -14.15
N ASP A 230 7.56 -20.08 -13.77
CA ASP A 230 6.72 -21.23 -14.12
C ASP A 230 6.36 -21.26 -15.62
N PHE A 231 6.24 -20.09 -16.26
CA PHE A 231 5.90 -19.98 -17.68
C PHE A 231 7.11 -20.02 -18.62
N TYR A 232 8.30 -19.60 -18.12
CA TYR A 232 9.52 -19.55 -18.94
C TYR A 232 10.17 -20.92 -19.05
N LYS A 233 10.27 -21.45 -20.30
CA LYS A 233 10.72 -22.83 -20.58
C LYS A 233 12.21 -22.96 -20.85
N ASP A 234 12.89 -21.86 -21.16
CA ASP A 234 14.31 -21.87 -21.39
C ASP A 234 15.11 -21.82 -20.08
N GLU A 235 16.38 -22.19 -20.12
CA GLU A 235 17.24 -22.09 -18.94
C GLU A 235 17.41 -20.62 -18.54
N ILE A 236 17.08 -20.32 -17.28
CA ILE A 236 17.33 -19.00 -16.72
C ILE A 236 18.84 -18.87 -16.50
N PRO A 237 19.52 -17.86 -17.07
CA PRO A 237 20.95 -17.69 -16.86
C PRO A 237 21.29 -17.62 -15.38
N SER A 238 22.08 -18.58 -14.89
CA SER A 238 22.64 -18.54 -13.55
C SER A 238 23.81 -17.54 -13.56
N ASN A 239 23.63 -16.39 -12.96
CA ASN A 239 24.73 -15.44 -12.64
C ASN A 239 25.35 -15.78 -11.31
#